data_4279692b0fd964f20ef6d9a97ee3e130
#
_entry.id   4279692b0fd964f20ef6d9a97ee3e130
#
_cell.length_a   1.000
_cell.length_b   1.000
_cell.length_c   1.000
_cell.angle_alpha   90.00
_cell.angle_beta   90.00
_cell.angle_gamma   90.00
#
_symmetry.space_group_name_H-M   'P 1'
#
loop_
_entity.id
_entity.type
_entity.pdbx_description
1 polymer ?
#
loop_
_entity_poly.entity_id
_entity_poly.type
_entity_poly.pdbx_seq_one_letter_code
_entity_poly.pdbx_strand_id
1 'polypeptide(L)'
;MRFTAKFHGLTALLILGSANLWATDRDPFPDADYHKYQGSMIMINQVVRNGIALDDAVIAVYCDDELRGKDHVGNGAVYPDRAYTTVCGDYTGDDQYLYFKVYTDGVIYSYYPDPPLLYTFNGMVGSSADPYTIDLSQVCLDDTDVTPLISKYKGSQVNVSFRRRFTENVSSTVCMPFSISSQQASAYGTFYEFSGVTRDENEWTVTMTQATDDSPLVAGKPYLFKPSATGTVLLTGTVDIPADATTDSFLPANVDAIGEWSFIGTYGSIEWTEGHRDLGSVYGFVAIEYTGGDFSAGSFVMAGAGASIAPFRAYLMRNQANHAPGRAPKKAGNDMPQSIRVRLVDRNGSTTGVGIMDPLTGNVVFDSDVWYSLDGSRLKVAPTTPGIYIKGNRKVRIQ
;
A
#
# COMPACT_ATOMS: atom_id res chain seq x y z
N MET A 1 43.38 49.91 28.24
CA MET A 1 43.92 48.96 27.29
C MET A 1 43.01 48.88 26.06
N ARG A 2 43.47 49.46 24.96
CA ARG A 2 42.74 49.45 23.69
C ARG A 2 43.28 48.30 22.84
N PHE A 3 42.42 47.40 22.37
CA PHE A 3 42.74 46.45 21.30
C PHE A 3 42.07 46.86 20.04
N THR A 4 42.86 47.27 19.05
CA THR A 4 42.47 47.52 17.68
C THR A 4 42.61 46.24 16.86
N ALA A 5 41.51 45.69 16.33
CA ALA A 5 41.55 44.62 15.38
C ALA A 5 41.56 45.18 13.94
N LYS A 6 42.61 44.87 13.20
CA LYS A 6 42.75 45.18 11.76
C LYS A 6 41.98 44.17 10.95
N PHE A 7 40.97 44.65 10.18
CA PHE A 7 40.35 43.88 9.10
C PHE A 7 41.29 43.88 7.89
N HIS A 8 41.72 42.69 7.45
CA HIS A 8 42.30 42.50 6.13
C HIS A 8 41.19 42.03 5.19
N GLY A 9 40.85 42.88 4.21
CA GLY A 9 39.95 42.53 3.13
C GLY A 9 40.56 41.45 2.24
N LEU A 10 39.89 40.31 2.13
CA LEU A 10 40.14 39.31 1.15
C LEU A 10 39.08 39.45 0.05
N THR A 11 39.45 40.06 -1.06
CA THR A 11 38.62 40.11 -2.29
C THR A 11 38.66 38.73 -2.91
N ALA A 12 37.60 37.93 -2.67
CA ALA A 12 37.41 36.67 -3.39
C ALA A 12 36.90 36.97 -4.77
N LEU A 13 37.70 36.70 -5.77
CA LEU A 13 37.38 36.71 -7.17
C LEU A 13 36.39 35.54 -7.42
N LEU A 14 35.10 35.85 -7.64
CA LEU A 14 34.11 34.87 -8.07
C LEU A 14 34.45 34.52 -9.55
N ILE A 15 35.14 33.42 -9.75
CA ILE A 15 35.19 32.73 -11.03
C ILE A 15 33.83 31.99 -11.14
N LEU A 16 32.92 32.60 -11.91
CA LEU A 16 31.72 31.91 -12.41
C LEU A 16 32.19 30.87 -13.44
N GLY A 17 32.69 29.75 -12.93
CA GLY A 17 32.69 28.52 -13.71
C GLY A 17 31.25 28.10 -13.86
N SER A 18 30.73 28.14 -15.08
CA SER A 18 29.52 27.43 -15.45
C SER A 18 29.77 25.93 -15.35
N ALA A 19 29.91 25.42 -14.13
CA ALA A 19 29.76 24.01 -13.86
C ALA A 19 28.29 23.69 -14.06
N ASN A 20 28.01 22.76 -14.96
CA ASN A 20 26.70 22.20 -15.19
C ASN A 20 26.09 21.74 -13.86
N LEU A 21 25.31 22.61 -13.22
CA LEU A 21 24.50 22.36 -12.01
C LEU A 21 23.26 21.49 -12.33
N TRP A 22 23.31 20.74 -13.44
CA TRP A 22 22.15 20.04 -13.98
C TRP A 22 22.02 18.57 -13.57
N ALA A 23 23.03 18.00 -12.86
CA ALA A 23 23.09 16.54 -12.71
C ALA A 23 22.77 15.99 -11.31
N THR A 24 22.77 16.80 -10.24
CA THR A 24 22.67 16.24 -8.87
C THR A 24 21.33 16.44 -8.17
N ASP A 25 20.45 17.30 -8.67
CA ASP A 25 19.16 17.61 -8.03
C ASP A 25 17.96 16.86 -8.63
N ARG A 26 18.17 16.05 -9.67
CA ARG A 26 17.10 15.43 -10.47
C ARG A 26 17.07 13.90 -10.45
N ASP A 27 18.00 13.23 -9.79
CA ASP A 27 18.02 11.76 -9.72
C ASP A 27 17.71 11.31 -8.30
N PRO A 28 16.46 10.84 -8.02
CA PRO A 28 16.07 10.40 -6.69
C PRO A 28 16.53 8.97 -6.37
N PHE A 29 17.12 8.24 -7.34
CA PHE A 29 17.51 6.86 -7.17
C PHE A 29 18.96 6.75 -6.72
N PRO A 30 19.29 5.81 -5.80
CA PRO A 30 20.68 5.53 -5.45
C PRO A 30 21.46 4.99 -6.65
N ASP A 31 22.77 4.87 -6.53
CA ASP A 31 23.56 4.18 -7.54
C ASP A 31 23.35 2.67 -7.44
N ALA A 32 23.26 2.00 -8.61
CA ALA A 32 23.20 0.56 -8.66
C ALA A 32 24.58 -0.05 -8.32
N ASP A 33 24.60 -1.10 -7.51
CA ASP A 33 25.83 -1.83 -7.21
C ASP A 33 26.11 -2.89 -8.30
N TYR A 34 26.82 -2.46 -9.34
CA TYR A 34 27.15 -3.32 -10.47
C TYR A 34 28.14 -4.45 -10.11
N HIS A 35 28.82 -4.36 -8.97
CA HIS A 35 29.81 -5.37 -8.54
C HIS A 35 29.18 -6.56 -7.81
N LYS A 36 27.94 -6.43 -7.42
CA LYS A 36 27.19 -7.46 -6.69
C LYS A 36 26.83 -8.67 -7.56
N TYR A 37 26.72 -8.47 -8.88
CA TYR A 37 26.14 -9.44 -9.81
C TYR A 37 27.18 -10.03 -10.76
N GLN A 38 26.90 -11.26 -11.26
CA GLN A 38 27.80 -12.00 -12.13
C GLN A 38 27.76 -11.55 -13.58
N GLY A 39 26.71 -10.87 -14.01
CA GLY A 39 26.55 -10.43 -15.38
C GLY A 39 25.58 -9.28 -15.56
N SER A 40 25.38 -8.92 -16.81
CA SER A 40 24.49 -7.83 -17.17
C SER A 40 23.75 -8.11 -18.48
N MET A 41 22.67 -7.35 -18.69
CA MET A 41 22.03 -7.19 -19.98
C MET A 41 22.00 -5.70 -20.33
N ILE A 42 21.84 -5.38 -21.61
CA ILE A 42 21.66 -4.03 -22.09
C ILE A 42 20.19 -3.82 -22.47
N MET A 43 19.64 -2.71 -22.04
CA MET A 43 18.33 -2.27 -22.46
C MET A 43 18.41 -0.93 -23.16
N ILE A 44 17.79 -0.84 -24.34
CA ILE A 44 17.62 0.42 -25.04
C ILE A 44 16.15 0.82 -24.89
N ASN A 45 15.90 1.81 -24.05
CA ASN A 45 14.58 2.20 -23.59
C ASN A 45 14.14 3.53 -24.19
N GLN A 46 12.84 3.69 -24.34
CA GLN A 46 12.16 4.95 -24.57
C GLN A 46 11.04 5.10 -23.54
N VAL A 47 10.92 6.26 -22.93
CA VAL A 47 9.77 6.59 -22.06
C VAL A 47 8.77 7.39 -22.87
N VAL A 48 7.51 6.98 -22.85
CA VAL A 48 6.42 7.70 -23.52
C VAL A 48 5.29 8.01 -22.55
N ARG A 49 4.55 9.09 -22.84
CA ARG A 49 3.31 9.43 -22.16
C ARG A 49 2.31 9.95 -23.18
N ASN A 50 1.16 9.31 -23.29
CA ASN A 50 0.14 9.64 -24.30
C ASN A 50 0.71 9.66 -25.73
N GLY A 51 1.60 8.71 -26.04
CA GLY A 51 2.25 8.59 -27.35
C GLY A 51 3.36 9.60 -27.61
N ILE A 52 3.72 10.45 -26.65
CA ILE A 52 4.80 11.44 -26.79
C ILE A 52 6.02 10.94 -26.02
N ALA A 53 7.17 10.89 -26.70
CA ALA A 53 8.44 10.55 -26.08
C ALA A 53 8.88 11.64 -25.09
N LEU A 54 9.39 11.22 -23.94
CA LEU A 54 9.95 12.11 -22.94
C LEU A 54 11.47 12.16 -23.12
N ASP A 55 12.04 13.34 -23.02
CA ASP A 55 13.48 13.62 -23.15
C ASP A 55 14.15 13.95 -21.80
N ASP A 56 13.38 14.02 -20.73
CA ASP A 56 13.84 14.31 -19.37
C ASP A 56 13.24 13.29 -18.39
N ALA A 57 13.81 12.08 -18.37
CA ALA A 57 13.42 11.04 -17.44
C ALA A 57 14.63 10.24 -16.95
N VAL A 58 14.57 9.79 -15.70
CA VAL A 58 15.51 8.83 -15.13
C VAL A 58 14.81 7.48 -14.99
N ILE A 59 15.38 6.46 -15.60
CA ILE A 59 14.85 5.09 -15.56
C ILE A 59 15.66 4.31 -14.55
N ALA A 60 15.00 3.70 -13.58
CA ALA A 60 15.58 2.76 -12.63
C ALA A 60 14.92 1.40 -12.79
N VAL A 61 15.72 0.36 -12.99
CA VAL A 61 15.27 -1.01 -13.22
C VAL A 61 15.43 -1.82 -11.94
N TYR A 62 14.38 -2.48 -11.52
CA TYR A 62 14.32 -3.26 -10.29
C TYR A 62 14.00 -4.73 -10.55
N CYS A 63 14.47 -5.59 -9.67
CA CYS A 63 14.05 -6.97 -9.51
C CYS A 63 13.99 -7.27 -8.01
N ASP A 64 12.86 -7.82 -7.52
CA ASP A 64 12.64 -8.13 -6.10
C ASP A 64 12.98 -6.95 -5.17
N ASP A 65 12.49 -5.75 -5.51
CA ASP A 65 12.73 -4.47 -4.81
C ASP A 65 14.20 -4.02 -4.75
N GLU A 66 15.08 -4.67 -5.50
CA GLU A 66 16.48 -4.33 -5.60
C GLU A 66 16.79 -3.61 -6.90
N LEU A 67 17.50 -2.47 -6.80
CA LEU A 67 17.93 -1.70 -7.97
C LEU A 67 19.01 -2.46 -8.74
N ARG A 68 18.74 -2.77 -10.00
CA ARG A 68 19.60 -3.54 -10.89
C ARG A 68 20.32 -2.69 -11.94
N GLY A 69 19.85 -1.49 -12.19
CA GLY A 69 20.45 -0.55 -13.13
C GLY A 69 19.66 0.73 -13.22
N LYS A 70 20.30 1.79 -13.65
CA LYS A 70 19.64 3.08 -13.93
C LYS A 70 20.33 3.81 -15.08
N ASP A 71 19.58 4.65 -15.78
CA ASP A 71 20.12 5.57 -16.78
C ASP A 71 19.18 6.75 -17.00
N HIS A 72 19.70 7.79 -17.63
CA HIS A 72 18.95 8.99 -17.99
C HIS A 72 18.56 8.94 -19.47
N VAL A 73 17.33 9.30 -19.78
CA VAL A 73 16.90 9.59 -21.15
C VAL A 73 17.68 10.79 -21.65
N GLY A 74 18.14 10.74 -22.91
CA GLY A 74 18.97 11.78 -23.48
C GLY A 74 20.48 11.66 -23.22
N ASN A 75 20.90 10.62 -22.49
CA ASN A 75 22.34 10.36 -22.26
C ASN A 75 23.06 9.80 -23.52
N GLY A 76 22.33 9.55 -24.59
CA GLY A 76 22.86 9.08 -25.87
C GLY A 76 22.95 10.20 -26.90
N ALA A 77 24.16 10.49 -27.40
CA ALA A 77 24.42 11.59 -28.31
C ALA A 77 23.66 11.53 -29.66
N VAL A 78 23.21 10.33 -30.10
CA VAL A 78 22.56 10.12 -31.40
C VAL A 78 21.04 10.13 -31.32
N TYR A 79 20.49 9.68 -30.17
CA TYR A 79 19.05 9.57 -29.93
C TYR A 79 18.70 10.20 -28.60
N PRO A 80 18.30 11.47 -28.55
CA PRO A 80 18.07 12.20 -27.31
C PRO A 80 16.87 11.69 -26.50
N ASP A 81 16.01 10.89 -27.10
CA ASP A 81 14.83 10.29 -26.50
C ASP A 81 15.05 8.81 -26.07
N ARG A 82 16.31 8.37 -25.94
CA ARG A 82 16.70 7.01 -25.57
C ARG A 82 17.50 7.00 -24.27
N ALA A 83 17.37 5.91 -23.53
CA ALA A 83 18.27 5.52 -22.44
C ALA A 83 18.93 4.18 -22.76
N TYR A 84 20.20 4.04 -22.41
CA TYR A 84 21.03 2.84 -22.65
C TYR A 84 21.38 2.20 -21.31
N THR A 85 20.42 1.52 -20.71
CA THR A 85 20.51 1.03 -19.34
C THR A 85 21.25 -0.30 -19.27
N THR A 86 22.31 -0.35 -18.48
CA THR A 86 22.95 -1.63 -18.07
C THR A 86 22.17 -2.16 -16.87
N VAL A 87 21.63 -3.37 -16.99
CA VAL A 87 20.86 -4.05 -15.96
C VAL A 87 21.64 -5.27 -15.48
N CYS A 88 22.00 -5.33 -14.21
CA CYS A 88 22.79 -6.41 -13.63
C CYS A 88 21.92 -7.52 -13.02
N GLY A 89 22.42 -8.74 -13.08
CA GLY A 89 21.76 -9.91 -12.52
C GLY A 89 22.69 -11.10 -12.45
N ASP A 90 22.22 -12.14 -11.78
CA ASP A 90 22.97 -13.38 -11.64
C ASP A 90 22.57 -14.41 -12.69
N TYR A 91 23.52 -15.27 -13.01
CA TYR A 91 23.25 -16.49 -13.76
C TYR A 91 22.65 -17.51 -12.78
N THR A 92 21.35 -17.36 -12.50
CA THR A 92 20.60 -18.29 -11.65
C THR A 92 19.56 -19.02 -12.48
N GLY A 93 19.11 -20.19 -11.99
CA GLY A 93 17.98 -20.90 -12.61
C GLY A 93 16.62 -20.28 -12.31
N ASP A 94 16.57 -19.22 -11.50
CA ASP A 94 15.33 -18.55 -11.07
C ASP A 94 14.97 -17.41 -12.00
N ASP A 95 13.67 -17.25 -12.25
CA ASP A 95 13.13 -16.15 -13.05
C ASP A 95 13.30 -14.81 -12.33
N GLN A 96 14.05 -13.90 -12.92
CA GLN A 96 14.26 -12.53 -12.44
C GLN A 96 13.36 -11.57 -13.22
N TYR A 97 12.19 -11.27 -12.68
CA TYR A 97 11.22 -10.36 -13.30
C TYR A 97 11.57 -8.91 -13.05
N LEU A 98 11.71 -8.16 -14.15
CA LEU A 98 12.08 -6.75 -14.10
C LEU A 98 10.84 -5.85 -14.08
N TYR A 99 10.93 -4.79 -13.29
CA TYR A 99 10.00 -3.66 -13.33
C TYR A 99 10.76 -2.34 -13.24
N PHE A 100 10.07 -1.23 -13.51
CA PHE A 100 10.71 0.06 -13.64
C PHE A 100 10.11 1.06 -12.67
N LYS A 101 10.97 1.93 -12.15
CA LYS A 101 10.58 3.22 -11.58
C LYS A 101 11.14 4.31 -12.46
N VAL A 102 10.30 5.23 -12.89
CA VAL A 102 10.69 6.32 -13.79
C VAL A 102 10.43 7.65 -13.11
N TYR A 103 11.48 8.43 -12.93
CA TYR A 103 11.36 9.78 -12.42
C TYR A 103 11.30 10.76 -13.58
N THR A 104 10.25 11.55 -13.62
CA THR A 104 10.08 12.65 -14.60
C THR A 104 9.10 13.67 -14.03
N ASP A 105 9.30 14.94 -14.34
CA ASP A 105 8.45 16.06 -13.87
C ASP A 105 8.30 16.13 -12.33
N GLY A 106 9.30 15.71 -11.57
CA GLY A 106 9.27 15.74 -10.11
C GLY A 106 8.52 14.57 -9.46
N VAL A 107 8.13 13.54 -10.23
CA VAL A 107 7.32 12.41 -9.79
C VAL A 107 7.95 11.09 -10.18
N ILE A 108 7.87 10.10 -9.30
CA ILE A 108 8.25 8.71 -9.59
C ILE A 108 7.01 7.94 -10.02
N TYR A 109 7.10 7.29 -11.19
CA TYR A 109 6.09 6.40 -11.74
C TYR A 109 6.59 4.97 -11.69
N SER A 110 5.76 4.04 -11.25
CA SER A 110 6.03 2.61 -11.38
C SER A 110 5.48 2.08 -12.70
N TYR A 111 6.25 1.23 -13.36
CA TYR A 111 5.84 0.55 -14.58
C TYR A 111 6.18 -0.93 -14.50
N TYR A 112 5.18 -1.76 -14.71
CA TYR A 112 5.31 -3.21 -14.71
C TYR A 112 5.00 -3.74 -16.11
N PRO A 113 5.98 -4.38 -16.77
CA PRO A 113 5.77 -4.95 -18.09
C PRO A 113 4.64 -5.98 -18.16
N ASP A 114 3.85 -5.92 -19.22
CA ASP A 114 2.87 -6.93 -19.59
C ASP A 114 3.01 -7.24 -21.10
N PRO A 115 3.49 -8.41 -21.50
CA PRO A 115 3.90 -9.55 -20.65
C PRO A 115 5.13 -9.24 -19.76
N PRO A 116 5.31 -10.01 -18.66
CA PRO A 116 6.45 -9.83 -17.75
C PRO A 116 7.79 -9.90 -18.48
N LEU A 117 8.69 -8.97 -18.17
CA LEU A 117 10.02 -8.89 -18.72
C LEU A 117 11.01 -9.62 -17.81
N LEU A 118 11.78 -10.56 -18.37
CA LEU A 118 12.79 -11.32 -17.65
C LEU A 118 14.20 -10.76 -17.90
N TYR A 119 15.02 -10.76 -16.86
CA TYR A 119 16.46 -10.59 -17.00
C TYR A 119 17.03 -11.73 -17.83
N THR A 120 17.89 -11.40 -18.78
CA THR A 120 18.59 -12.39 -19.61
C THR A 120 20.08 -12.11 -19.57
N PHE A 121 20.85 -13.05 -19.06
CA PHE A 121 22.31 -12.96 -18.97
C PHE A 121 22.94 -12.69 -20.34
N ASN A 122 23.75 -11.62 -20.44
CA ASN A 122 24.31 -11.11 -21.70
C ASN A 122 23.25 -10.80 -22.78
N GLY A 123 22.02 -10.58 -22.37
CA GLY A 123 20.92 -10.26 -23.27
C GLY A 123 20.89 -8.81 -23.71
N MET A 124 20.05 -8.55 -24.71
CA MET A 124 19.71 -7.22 -25.17
C MET A 124 18.20 -7.10 -25.36
N VAL A 125 17.64 -6.00 -24.86
CA VAL A 125 16.21 -5.68 -25.02
C VAL A 125 16.08 -4.31 -25.67
N GLY A 126 15.31 -4.26 -26.76
CA GLY A 126 15.19 -3.08 -27.60
C GLY A 126 16.40 -2.85 -28.50
N SER A 127 16.30 -1.87 -29.37
CA SER A 127 17.37 -1.39 -30.23
C SER A 127 17.24 0.13 -30.40
N SER A 128 18.25 0.77 -30.98
CA SER A 128 18.17 2.22 -31.27
C SER A 128 17.05 2.55 -32.26
N ALA A 129 16.71 1.64 -33.18
CA ALA A 129 15.63 1.81 -34.14
C ALA A 129 14.26 1.42 -33.58
N ASP A 130 14.24 0.43 -32.67
CA ASP A 130 13.02 -0.12 -32.03
C ASP A 130 13.27 -0.29 -30.51
N PRO A 131 13.21 0.80 -29.74
CA PRO A 131 13.49 0.76 -28.30
C PRO A 131 12.37 0.07 -27.53
N TYR A 132 12.72 -0.50 -26.39
CA TYR A 132 11.74 -0.96 -25.43
C TYR A 132 10.97 0.23 -24.87
N THR A 133 9.65 0.25 -25.08
CA THR A 133 8.80 1.37 -24.69
C THR A 133 8.27 1.18 -23.27
N ILE A 134 8.54 2.17 -22.42
CA ILE A 134 7.98 2.31 -21.08
C ILE A 134 6.86 3.36 -21.19
N ASP A 135 5.59 2.91 -21.17
CA ASP A 135 4.44 3.78 -21.35
C ASP A 135 3.85 4.22 -20.00
N LEU A 136 3.95 5.49 -19.70
CA LEU A 136 3.43 6.13 -18.49
C LEU A 136 2.04 6.78 -18.69
N SER A 137 1.31 6.43 -19.74
CA SER A 137 -0.03 6.95 -20.00
C SER A 137 -1.06 6.51 -18.95
N GLN A 138 -0.81 5.38 -18.30
CA GLN A 138 -1.56 4.91 -17.15
C GLN A 138 -0.68 5.00 -15.90
N VAL A 139 -1.20 5.63 -14.85
CA VAL A 139 -0.48 5.75 -13.56
C VAL A 139 -0.67 4.47 -12.74
N CYS A 140 0.42 3.81 -12.39
CA CYS A 140 0.38 2.68 -11.49
C CYS A 140 0.34 3.14 -10.03
N LEU A 141 -0.68 2.70 -9.30
CA LEU A 141 -0.85 2.87 -7.87
C LEU A 141 -0.41 1.56 -7.20
N ASP A 142 0.74 1.59 -6.59
CA ASP A 142 1.31 0.51 -5.80
C ASP A 142 1.54 0.98 -4.35
N ASP A 143 2.41 0.31 -3.60
CA ASP A 143 2.75 0.72 -2.23
C ASP A 143 3.68 1.98 -2.19
N THR A 144 3.90 2.66 -3.31
CA THR A 144 4.70 3.89 -3.42
C THR A 144 3.86 5.11 -3.02
N ASP A 145 4.47 6.11 -2.41
CA ASP A 145 3.81 7.36 -2.05
C ASP A 145 3.28 8.10 -3.29
N VAL A 146 1.97 8.28 -3.34
CA VAL A 146 1.26 8.94 -4.46
C VAL A 146 1.09 10.45 -4.28
N THR A 147 1.55 11.00 -3.19
CA THR A 147 1.45 12.44 -2.88
C THR A 147 1.96 13.33 -4.01
N PRO A 148 3.13 13.05 -4.63
CA PRO A 148 3.62 13.83 -5.74
C PRO A 148 2.72 13.73 -6.99
N LEU A 149 2.12 12.55 -7.25
CA LEU A 149 1.19 12.34 -8.36
C LEU A 149 -0.07 13.19 -8.20
N ILE A 150 -0.62 13.27 -6.98
CA ILE A 150 -1.77 14.11 -6.68
C ILE A 150 -1.48 15.57 -7.03
N SER A 151 -0.33 16.07 -6.61
CA SER A 151 0.07 17.46 -6.88
C SER A 151 0.20 17.74 -8.38
N LYS A 152 0.70 16.79 -9.15
CA LYS A 152 0.88 16.92 -10.61
C LYS A 152 -0.44 16.95 -11.37
N TYR A 153 -1.40 16.12 -10.99
CA TYR A 153 -2.63 15.90 -11.74
C TYR A 153 -3.85 16.67 -11.21
N LYS A 154 -3.62 17.74 -10.43
CA LYS A 154 -4.70 18.61 -9.95
C LYS A 154 -5.61 19.09 -11.07
N GLY A 155 -6.92 18.98 -10.87
CA GLY A 155 -7.93 19.38 -11.83
C GLY A 155 -8.02 18.46 -13.06
N SER A 156 -7.44 17.28 -13.00
CA SER A 156 -7.41 16.32 -14.11
C SER A 156 -8.03 14.99 -13.75
N GLN A 157 -8.52 14.32 -14.77
CA GLN A 157 -8.89 12.91 -14.71
C GLN A 157 -7.69 12.06 -15.13
N VAL A 158 -7.39 11.03 -14.36
CA VAL A 158 -6.20 10.18 -14.57
C VAL A 158 -6.62 8.72 -14.66
N ASN A 159 -6.17 8.03 -15.71
CA ASN A 159 -6.29 6.59 -15.80
C ASN A 159 -5.25 5.94 -14.89
N VAL A 160 -5.71 5.03 -14.05
CA VAL A 160 -4.87 4.39 -13.04
C VAL A 160 -4.98 2.87 -13.11
N SER A 161 -3.93 2.20 -12.69
CA SER A 161 -3.95 0.78 -12.32
C SER A 161 -3.51 0.64 -10.87
N PHE A 162 -4.30 -0.04 -10.07
CA PHE A 162 -3.91 -0.46 -8.72
C PHE A 162 -3.25 -1.83 -8.82
N ARG A 163 -2.04 -1.95 -8.29
CA ARG A 163 -1.25 -3.18 -8.33
C ARG A 163 -0.73 -3.52 -6.95
N ARG A 164 -1.10 -4.68 -6.44
CA ARG A 164 -0.61 -5.18 -5.17
C ARG A 164 -0.62 -6.70 -5.13
N ARG A 165 0.41 -7.29 -4.52
CA ARG A 165 0.50 -8.73 -4.29
C ARG A 165 -0.24 -9.10 -3.01
N PHE A 166 -1.01 -10.18 -3.07
CA PHE A 166 -1.72 -10.75 -1.94
C PHE A 166 -1.41 -12.24 -1.81
N THR A 167 -1.59 -12.78 -0.62
CA THR A 167 -1.49 -14.21 -0.34
C THR A 167 -2.89 -14.77 -0.12
N GLU A 168 -3.17 -15.90 -0.73
CA GLU A 168 -4.46 -16.58 -0.61
C GLU A 168 -4.91 -16.68 0.84
N ASN A 169 -6.17 -16.36 1.11
CA ASN A 169 -6.81 -16.35 2.42
C ASN A 169 -6.20 -15.41 3.49
N VAL A 170 -5.10 -14.70 3.19
CA VAL A 170 -4.53 -13.69 4.08
C VAL A 170 -5.25 -12.37 3.86
N SER A 171 -6.16 -12.03 4.76
CA SER A 171 -6.91 -10.78 4.69
C SER A 171 -6.00 -9.56 4.82
N SER A 172 -6.39 -8.47 4.17
CA SER A 172 -5.68 -7.20 4.24
C SER A 172 -6.65 -6.04 4.04
N THR A 173 -6.33 -4.89 4.60
CA THR A 173 -7.14 -3.69 4.34
C THR A 173 -6.79 -3.07 3.00
N VAL A 174 -7.79 -2.54 2.30
CA VAL A 174 -7.65 -1.84 1.02
C VAL A 174 -8.56 -0.60 0.98
N CYS A 175 -8.07 0.46 0.35
CA CYS A 175 -8.84 1.66 0.07
C CYS A 175 -8.39 2.22 -1.28
N MET A 176 -9.27 2.21 -2.28
CA MET A 176 -8.91 2.60 -3.65
C MET A 176 -9.55 3.94 -4.01
N PRO A 177 -8.83 4.79 -4.78
CA PRO A 177 -9.33 6.11 -5.16
C PRO A 177 -10.31 6.07 -6.34
N PHE A 178 -10.72 4.90 -6.80
CA PHE A 178 -11.68 4.69 -7.88
C PHE A 178 -12.65 3.56 -7.54
N SER A 179 -13.81 3.60 -8.15
CA SER A 179 -14.83 2.55 -7.98
C SER A 179 -14.50 1.34 -8.84
N ILE A 180 -14.82 0.15 -8.34
CA ILE A 180 -14.55 -1.14 -8.97
C ILE A 180 -15.88 -1.86 -9.16
N SER A 181 -16.12 -2.40 -10.36
CA SER A 181 -17.31 -3.21 -10.59
C SER A 181 -17.31 -4.47 -9.72
N SER A 182 -18.48 -4.96 -9.38
CA SER A 182 -18.63 -6.21 -8.63
C SER A 182 -17.95 -7.39 -9.33
N GLN A 183 -18.01 -7.42 -10.67
CA GLN A 183 -17.34 -8.45 -11.46
C GLN A 183 -15.82 -8.42 -11.35
N GLN A 184 -15.19 -7.23 -11.38
CA GLN A 184 -13.76 -7.09 -11.16
C GLN A 184 -13.38 -7.49 -9.74
N ALA A 185 -14.16 -7.06 -8.74
CA ALA A 185 -13.90 -7.37 -7.35
C ALA A 185 -13.97 -8.89 -7.07
N SER A 186 -15.04 -9.55 -7.51
CA SER A 186 -15.27 -10.98 -7.27
C SER A 186 -14.24 -11.89 -7.95
N ALA A 187 -13.59 -11.43 -9.02
CA ALA A 187 -12.55 -12.18 -9.70
C ALA A 187 -11.32 -12.43 -8.81
N TYR A 188 -11.09 -11.57 -7.81
CA TYR A 188 -9.89 -11.65 -6.95
C TYR A 188 -10.18 -12.13 -5.53
N GLY A 189 -11.44 -12.09 -5.07
CA GLY A 189 -11.77 -12.54 -3.72
C GLY A 189 -12.99 -11.85 -3.14
N THR A 190 -13.08 -11.83 -1.82
CA THR A 190 -14.23 -11.28 -1.09
C THR A 190 -13.86 -10.00 -0.38
N PHE A 191 -14.68 -8.96 -0.54
CA PHE A 191 -14.54 -7.68 0.14
C PHE A 191 -15.59 -7.57 1.24
N TYR A 192 -15.20 -6.99 2.36
CA TYR A 192 -16.04 -6.80 3.53
C TYR A 192 -16.06 -5.33 3.94
N GLU A 193 -17.24 -4.84 4.27
CA GLU A 193 -17.50 -3.49 4.77
C GLU A 193 -17.51 -3.46 6.29
N PHE A 194 -17.09 -2.34 6.85
CA PHE A 194 -17.13 -2.10 8.29
C PHE A 194 -18.58 -1.95 8.79
N SER A 195 -18.97 -2.73 9.79
CA SER A 195 -20.32 -2.73 10.36
C SER A 195 -20.35 -2.30 11.84
N GLY A 196 -19.19 -2.03 12.42
CA GLY A 196 -19.09 -1.52 13.78
C GLY A 196 -18.22 -2.38 14.69
N VAL A 197 -18.01 -1.87 15.90
CA VAL A 197 -17.27 -2.55 16.97
C VAL A 197 -18.20 -2.80 18.15
N THR A 198 -18.19 -4.00 18.67
CA THR A 198 -18.95 -4.40 19.85
C THR A 198 -18.01 -4.88 20.96
N ARG A 199 -18.45 -4.75 22.19
CA ARG A 199 -17.78 -5.28 23.37
C ARG A 199 -18.72 -6.24 24.06
N ASP A 200 -18.26 -7.47 24.29
CA ASP A 200 -18.95 -8.46 25.08
C ASP A 200 -18.03 -8.88 26.23
N GLU A 201 -18.47 -8.63 27.48
CA GLU A 201 -17.65 -8.75 28.70
C GLU A 201 -16.30 -8.02 28.54
N ASN A 202 -15.21 -8.75 28.23
CA ASN A 202 -13.87 -8.22 28.06
C ASN A 202 -13.34 -8.39 26.60
N GLU A 203 -14.16 -8.90 25.69
CA GLU A 203 -13.76 -9.11 24.30
C GLU A 203 -14.31 -8.02 23.39
N TRP A 204 -13.41 -7.41 22.62
CA TRP A 204 -13.76 -6.46 21.59
C TRP A 204 -13.76 -7.13 20.23
N THR A 205 -14.81 -6.91 19.46
CA THR A 205 -14.97 -7.50 18.12
C THR A 205 -15.40 -6.45 17.13
N VAL A 206 -14.64 -6.32 16.05
CA VAL A 206 -15.04 -5.57 14.85
C VAL A 206 -15.80 -6.51 13.93
N THR A 207 -16.97 -6.09 13.49
CA THR A 207 -17.79 -6.83 12.52
C THR A 207 -17.53 -6.26 11.13
N MET A 208 -17.19 -7.16 10.20
CA MET A 208 -16.99 -6.88 8.79
C MET A 208 -18.02 -7.70 8.00
N THR A 209 -18.91 -7.03 7.29
CA THR A 209 -19.99 -7.67 6.51
C THR A 209 -19.62 -7.75 5.05
N GLN A 210 -19.82 -8.88 4.42
CA GLN A 210 -19.54 -9.08 2.99
C GLN A 210 -20.25 -8.02 2.15
N ALA A 211 -19.48 -7.32 1.30
CA ALA A 211 -20.02 -6.39 0.32
C ALA A 211 -20.93 -7.11 -0.67
N THR A 212 -21.95 -6.42 -1.16
CA THR A 212 -22.94 -7.03 -2.05
C THR A 212 -22.35 -7.27 -3.46
N ASP A 213 -22.59 -8.47 -4.06
CA ASP A 213 -22.08 -8.82 -5.39
C ASP A 213 -22.67 -7.96 -6.51
N ASP A 214 -23.79 -7.28 -6.24
CA ASP A 214 -24.51 -6.50 -7.24
C ASP A 214 -24.15 -5.00 -7.22
N SER A 215 -23.34 -4.57 -6.24
CA SER A 215 -22.95 -3.19 -6.09
C SER A 215 -21.45 -3.02 -6.34
N PRO A 216 -21.03 -1.97 -7.06
CA PRO A 216 -19.62 -1.67 -7.20
C PRO A 216 -19.01 -1.31 -5.84
N LEU A 217 -17.73 -1.59 -5.64
CA LEU A 217 -16.97 -1.04 -4.54
C LEU A 217 -16.77 0.46 -4.78
N VAL A 218 -17.00 1.25 -3.74
CA VAL A 218 -17.04 2.71 -3.85
C VAL A 218 -15.64 3.29 -3.70
N ALA A 219 -15.29 4.25 -4.55
CA ALA A 219 -14.06 5.02 -4.44
C ALA A 219 -13.92 5.66 -3.05
N GLY A 220 -12.75 5.56 -2.45
CA GLY A 220 -12.44 6.14 -1.15
C GLY A 220 -13.01 5.40 0.06
N LYS A 221 -13.86 4.40 -0.15
CA LYS A 221 -14.38 3.58 0.93
C LYS A 221 -13.36 2.49 1.30
N PRO A 222 -13.03 2.32 2.57
CA PRO A 222 -12.15 1.26 3.02
C PRO A 222 -12.87 -0.09 3.10
N TYR A 223 -12.15 -1.14 2.77
CA TYR A 223 -12.63 -2.53 2.83
C TYR A 223 -11.59 -3.43 3.49
N LEU A 224 -12.06 -4.50 4.12
CA LEU A 224 -11.22 -5.66 4.41
C LEU A 224 -11.36 -6.61 3.21
N PHE A 225 -10.24 -6.99 2.62
CA PHE A 225 -10.17 -7.85 1.45
C PHE A 225 -9.59 -9.21 1.81
N LYS A 226 -10.30 -10.28 1.44
CA LYS A 226 -9.84 -11.67 1.56
C LYS A 226 -9.60 -12.22 0.15
N PRO A 227 -8.35 -12.37 -0.28
CA PRO A 227 -8.02 -12.88 -1.62
C PRO A 227 -8.35 -14.36 -1.76
N SER A 228 -8.79 -14.76 -2.94
CA SER A 228 -9.11 -16.16 -3.28
C SER A 228 -7.92 -16.95 -3.82
N ALA A 229 -6.83 -16.27 -4.17
CA ALA A 229 -5.59 -16.87 -4.66
C ALA A 229 -4.38 -16.01 -4.28
N THR A 230 -3.22 -16.64 -4.21
CA THR A 230 -1.94 -15.93 -4.10
C THR A 230 -1.55 -15.36 -5.46
N GLY A 231 -1.27 -14.08 -5.51
CA GLY A 231 -0.85 -13.41 -6.74
C GLY A 231 -1.01 -11.91 -6.70
N THR A 232 -0.75 -11.29 -7.83
CA THR A 232 -0.94 -9.86 -8.02
C THR A 232 -2.40 -9.57 -8.39
N VAL A 233 -3.04 -8.71 -7.62
CA VAL A 233 -4.31 -8.09 -7.97
C VAL A 233 -4.00 -6.87 -8.82
N LEU A 234 -4.61 -6.82 -10.01
CA LEU A 234 -4.52 -5.70 -10.93
C LEU A 234 -5.93 -5.18 -11.20
N LEU A 235 -6.21 -3.98 -10.71
CA LEU A 235 -7.49 -3.30 -10.91
C LEU A 235 -7.26 -2.00 -11.66
N THR A 236 -8.12 -1.68 -12.60
CA THR A 236 -8.01 -0.45 -13.39
C THR A 236 -9.21 0.46 -13.18
N GLY A 237 -8.99 1.74 -13.26
CA GLY A 237 -10.04 2.73 -13.10
C GLY A 237 -9.60 4.12 -13.49
N THR A 238 -10.44 5.09 -13.19
CA THR A 238 -10.18 6.50 -13.42
C THR A 238 -10.38 7.26 -12.13
N VAL A 239 -9.45 8.17 -11.83
CA VAL A 239 -9.47 9.03 -10.64
C VAL A 239 -9.63 10.48 -11.09
N ASP A 240 -10.63 11.16 -10.54
CA ASP A 240 -10.78 12.60 -10.66
C ASP A 240 -10.05 13.29 -9.50
N ILE A 241 -9.04 14.09 -9.81
CA ILE A 241 -8.27 14.82 -8.80
C ILE A 241 -8.77 16.26 -8.78
N PRO A 242 -9.39 16.74 -7.68
CA PRO A 242 -9.89 18.11 -7.59
C PRO A 242 -8.80 19.15 -7.83
N ALA A 243 -9.16 20.29 -8.41
CA ALA A 243 -8.21 21.37 -8.68
C ALA A 243 -7.63 22.01 -7.40
N ASP A 244 -8.36 21.95 -6.30
CA ASP A 244 -7.97 22.41 -4.98
C ASP A 244 -7.37 21.30 -4.10
N ALA A 245 -7.18 20.09 -4.65
CA ALA A 245 -6.58 18.99 -3.91
C ALA A 245 -5.20 19.41 -3.35
N THR A 246 -5.04 19.25 -2.05
CA THR A 246 -3.75 19.34 -1.36
C THR A 246 -3.31 17.97 -0.94
N THR A 247 -2.05 17.81 -0.65
CA THR A 247 -1.48 16.58 -0.08
C THR A 247 -2.27 16.07 1.12
N ASP A 248 -2.72 17.01 1.95
CA ASP A 248 -3.47 16.72 3.18
C ASP A 248 -4.98 16.55 2.94
N SER A 249 -5.51 17.05 1.84
CA SER A 249 -6.94 17.01 1.51
C SER A 249 -7.34 15.88 0.58
N PHE A 250 -6.39 15.26 -0.13
CA PHE A 250 -6.65 14.06 -0.92
C PHE A 250 -6.68 12.84 0.00
N LEU A 251 -7.58 12.90 0.96
CA LEU A 251 -7.94 11.77 1.81
C LEU A 251 -9.12 11.04 1.16
N PRO A 252 -9.33 9.78 1.47
CA PRO A 252 -10.54 9.08 1.08
C PRO A 252 -11.77 9.89 1.47
N ALA A 253 -12.64 10.16 0.49
CA ALA A 253 -13.84 10.96 0.71
C ALA A 253 -14.82 10.30 1.69
N ASN A 254 -14.75 8.97 1.82
CA ASN A 254 -15.64 8.18 2.66
C ASN A 254 -14.87 7.55 3.82
N VAL A 255 -15.29 7.91 5.01
CA VAL A 255 -14.88 7.28 6.26
C VAL A 255 -16.08 6.50 6.78
N ASP A 256 -15.96 5.19 6.92
CA ASP A 256 -17.00 4.39 7.55
C ASP A 256 -16.98 4.66 9.05
N ALA A 257 -17.96 5.47 9.52
CA ALA A 257 -18.11 5.82 10.92
C ALA A 257 -19.39 5.21 11.48
N ILE A 258 -19.26 4.33 12.45
CA ILE A 258 -20.40 3.69 13.13
C ILE A 258 -20.21 3.77 14.64
N GLY A 259 -21.10 4.52 15.29
CA GLY A 259 -21.00 4.78 16.71
C GLY A 259 -19.72 5.54 17.08
N GLU A 260 -18.95 4.96 18.00
CA GLU A 260 -17.69 5.54 18.48
C GLU A 260 -16.47 5.20 17.60
N TRP A 261 -16.64 4.44 16.52
CA TRP A 261 -15.56 3.90 15.72
C TRP A 261 -15.64 4.35 14.28
N SER A 262 -14.47 4.56 13.70
CA SER A 262 -14.30 4.84 12.26
C SER A 262 -13.32 3.87 11.64
N PHE A 263 -13.65 3.39 10.45
CA PHE A 263 -12.72 2.65 9.60
C PHE A 263 -12.26 3.62 8.52
N ILE A 264 -10.97 3.95 8.51
CA ILE A 264 -10.42 5.09 7.77
C ILE A 264 -9.42 4.56 6.76
N GLY A 265 -9.66 4.87 5.47
CA GLY A 265 -8.71 4.61 4.40
C GLY A 265 -7.61 5.67 4.30
N THR A 266 -6.51 5.32 3.63
CA THR A 266 -5.45 6.27 3.28
C THR A 266 -4.91 6.01 1.89
N TYR A 267 -4.53 7.08 1.18
CA TYR A 267 -3.85 7.02 -0.11
C TYR A 267 -2.34 7.30 0.02
N GLY A 268 -1.92 7.82 1.18
CA GLY A 268 -0.52 8.07 1.50
C GLY A 268 -0.04 7.19 2.67
N SER A 269 1.25 7.18 2.90
CA SER A 269 1.84 6.58 4.09
C SER A 269 1.54 7.43 5.32
N ILE A 270 1.20 6.78 6.44
CA ILE A 270 1.04 7.44 7.73
C ILE A 270 2.00 6.78 8.71
N GLU A 271 2.70 7.59 9.49
CA GLU A 271 3.53 7.15 10.60
C GLU A 271 3.04 7.81 11.91
N TRP A 272 2.77 7.00 12.92
CA TRP A 272 2.40 7.48 14.25
C TRP A 272 3.65 7.61 15.12
N THR A 273 4.29 8.76 15.06
CA THR A 273 5.47 9.08 15.88
C THR A 273 5.10 9.31 17.34
N GLU A 274 6.10 9.31 18.22
CA GLU A 274 5.90 9.62 19.64
C GLU A 274 5.25 11.01 19.81
N GLY A 275 4.19 11.06 20.60
CA GLY A 275 3.40 12.29 20.81
C GLY A 275 2.32 12.56 19.74
N HIS A 276 2.18 11.69 18.73
CA HIS A 276 1.09 11.83 17.77
C HIS A 276 -0.27 11.77 18.50
N ARG A 277 -1.17 12.72 18.16
CA ARG A 277 -2.45 12.91 18.86
C ARG A 277 -3.38 11.67 18.88
N ASP A 278 -3.26 10.81 17.88
CA ASP A 278 -4.15 9.68 17.69
C ASP A 278 -3.60 8.38 18.32
N LEU A 279 -2.38 8.40 18.87
CA LEU A 279 -1.83 7.26 19.61
C LEU A 279 -2.74 6.85 20.76
N GLY A 280 -2.96 5.55 20.91
CA GLY A 280 -3.88 4.98 21.91
C GLY A 280 -5.34 4.93 21.47
N SER A 281 -5.68 5.42 20.25
CA SER A 281 -7.01 5.30 19.65
C SER A 281 -7.01 4.66 18.27
N VAL A 282 -5.83 4.44 17.67
CA VAL A 282 -5.64 3.88 16.34
C VAL A 282 -5.24 2.42 16.41
N TYR A 283 -5.78 1.62 15.50
CA TYR A 283 -5.53 0.19 15.38
C TYR A 283 -5.21 -0.18 13.94
N GLY A 284 -4.03 -0.77 13.73
CA GLY A 284 -3.61 -1.35 12.45
C GLY A 284 -4.07 -2.79 12.31
N PHE A 285 -4.41 -3.22 11.09
CA PHE A 285 -4.72 -4.62 10.80
C PHE A 285 -3.43 -5.43 10.65
N VAL A 286 -3.29 -6.49 11.44
CA VAL A 286 -2.16 -7.40 11.38
C VAL A 286 -2.52 -8.57 10.46
N ALA A 287 -1.95 -8.55 9.25
CA ALA A 287 -2.19 -9.60 8.24
C ALA A 287 -1.38 -10.87 8.51
N ILE A 288 -0.18 -10.74 9.09
CA ILE A 288 0.77 -11.82 9.34
C ILE A 288 1.28 -11.67 10.77
N GLU A 289 1.49 -12.80 11.46
CA GLU A 289 2.03 -12.81 12.81
C GLU A 289 3.44 -12.19 12.86
N TYR A 290 3.66 -11.32 13.82
CA TYR A 290 4.97 -10.71 14.03
C TYR A 290 5.77 -11.60 15.00
N THR A 291 6.89 -12.15 14.53
CA THR A 291 7.81 -12.94 15.39
C THR A 291 8.41 -12.04 16.47
N GLY A 292 7.86 -12.08 17.66
CA GLY A 292 8.31 -11.28 18.82
C GLY A 292 7.24 -10.43 19.47
N GLY A 293 5.98 -10.51 19.05
CA GLY A 293 4.84 -9.81 19.66
C GLY A 293 3.69 -10.73 20.05
N ASP A 294 2.94 -10.35 21.06
CA ASP A 294 1.74 -11.05 21.56
C ASP A 294 0.49 -10.81 20.68
N PHE A 295 0.66 -10.52 19.39
CA PHE A 295 -0.44 -10.09 18.51
C PHE A 295 -0.80 -11.17 17.50
N SER A 296 -2.08 -11.54 17.49
CA SER A 296 -2.61 -12.53 16.56
C SER A 296 -2.88 -11.92 15.19
N ALA A 297 -2.42 -12.58 14.12
CA ALA A 297 -2.81 -12.26 12.76
C ALA A 297 -4.34 -12.30 12.59
N GLY A 298 -4.89 -11.48 11.69
CA GLY A 298 -6.33 -11.37 11.49
C GLY A 298 -7.05 -10.52 12.54
N SER A 299 -6.33 -9.71 13.30
CA SER A 299 -6.88 -8.78 14.29
C SER A 299 -6.44 -7.35 14.03
N PHE A 300 -7.17 -6.39 14.58
CA PHE A 300 -6.72 -5.00 14.69
C PHE A 300 -5.96 -4.81 15.99
N VAL A 301 -4.75 -4.26 15.91
CA VAL A 301 -3.84 -4.07 17.04
C VAL A 301 -3.58 -2.60 17.26
N MET A 302 -3.58 -2.16 18.50
CA MET A 302 -3.31 -0.76 18.87
C MET A 302 -1.93 -0.34 18.37
N ALA A 303 -1.91 0.76 17.62
CA ALA A 303 -0.68 1.33 17.10
C ALA A 303 0.18 1.91 18.22
N GLY A 304 1.42 1.47 18.31
CA GLY A 304 2.45 2.08 19.15
C GLY A 304 3.20 3.19 18.41
N ALA A 305 4.04 3.94 19.13
CA ALA A 305 4.94 4.91 18.52
C ALA A 305 5.90 4.21 17.54
N GLY A 306 6.06 4.77 16.34
CA GLY A 306 6.82 4.19 15.23
C GLY A 306 6.00 3.22 14.35
N ALA A 307 4.72 2.96 14.69
CA ALA A 307 3.85 2.20 13.80
C ALA A 307 3.57 3.01 12.52
N SER A 308 3.49 2.32 11.39
CA SER A 308 3.20 2.94 10.11
C SER A 308 2.20 2.14 9.30
N ILE A 309 1.55 2.79 8.35
CA ILE A 309 0.67 2.19 7.36
C ILE A 309 1.05 2.69 5.97
N ALA A 310 1.14 1.77 5.03
CA ALA A 310 1.45 2.08 3.63
C ALA A 310 0.21 2.65 2.90
N PRO A 311 0.40 3.25 1.70
CA PRO A 311 -0.70 3.74 0.88
C PRO A 311 -1.75 2.67 0.57
N PHE A 312 -2.97 3.12 0.25
CA PHE A 312 -4.10 2.28 -0.14
C PHE A 312 -4.49 1.20 0.86
N ARG A 313 -4.27 1.49 2.14
CA ARG A 313 -4.67 0.66 3.28
C ARG A 313 -5.79 1.35 4.06
N ALA A 314 -6.20 0.69 5.15
CA ALA A 314 -7.13 1.29 6.11
C ALA A 314 -6.79 0.86 7.54
N TYR A 315 -7.19 1.69 8.47
CA TYR A 315 -7.00 1.49 9.90
C TYR A 315 -8.30 1.78 10.65
N LEU A 316 -8.43 1.21 11.84
CA LEU A 316 -9.57 1.47 12.71
C LEU A 316 -9.20 2.54 13.73
N MET A 317 -10.11 3.47 14.01
CA MET A 317 -9.91 4.52 14.99
C MET A 317 -11.13 4.64 15.89
N ARG A 318 -10.92 4.75 17.21
CA ARG A 318 -11.97 5.16 18.12
C ARG A 318 -12.11 6.67 18.10
N ASN A 319 -13.29 7.16 17.75
CA ASN A 319 -13.61 8.56 17.74
C ASN A 319 -13.66 9.06 19.19
N GLN A 320 -12.74 9.95 19.56
CA GLN A 320 -12.80 10.57 20.87
C GLN A 320 -13.87 11.67 20.84
N ALA A 321 -14.92 11.50 21.62
CA ALA A 321 -15.86 12.59 21.86
C ALA A 321 -15.09 13.76 22.51
N ASN A 322 -15.03 14.92 21.81
CA ASN A 322 -14.40 16.18 22.22
C ASN A 322 -12.88 16.30 22.03
N HIS A 323 -12.42 16.32 20.80
CA HIS A 323 -11.18 17.03 20.48
C HIS A 323 -11.48 18.54 20.33
N ALA A 324 -11.61 19.24 21.45
CA ALA A 324 -11.49 20.68 21.44
C ALA A 324 -10.01 21.02 21.13
N PRO A 325 -9.71 21.92 20.16
CA PRO A 325 -8.34 22.32 19.88
C PRO A 325 -7.66 22.83 21.16
N GLY A 326 -6.51 22.25 21.53
CA GLY A 326 -5.70 22.73 22.64
C GLY A 326 -5.79 21.94 23.95
N ARG A 327 -6.52 20.85 24.03
CA ARG A 327 -6.51 19.98 25.19
C ARG A 327 -5.60 18.77 24.93
N ALA A 328 -4.58 18.60 25.78
CA ALA A 328 -3.75 17.40 25.76
C ALA A 328 -4.64 16.14 25.79
N PRO A 329 -4.32 15.08 25.01
CA PRO A 329 -5.11 13.87 25.02
C PRO A 329 -5.20 13.36 26.46
N LYS A 330 -6.41 13.17 26.98
CA LYS A 330 -6.60 12.36 28.18
C LYS A 330 -5.96 11.00 27.84
N LYS A 331 -4.95 10.61 28.65
CA LYS A 331 -4.41 9.25 28.62
C LYS A 331 -5.57 8.29 28.40
N ALA A 332 -5.54 7.49 27.31
CA ALA A 332 -6.58 6.51 27.01
C ALA A 332 -6.89 5.77 28.32
N GLY A 333 -8.15 5.79 28.73
CA GLY A 333 -8.52 5.13 29.97
C GLY A 333 -8.12 3.65 29.89
N ASN A 334 -7.86 3.01 31.01
CA ASN A 334 -7.48 1.58 31.13
C ASN A 334 -8.46 0.58 30.46
N ASP A 335 -9.40 1.06 29.66
CA ASP A 335 -10.52 0.34 29.06
C ASP A 335 -10.36 0.08 27.55
N MET A 336 -9.25 0.52 26.94
CA MET A 336 -8.97 0.29 25.52
C MET A 336 -8.24 -1.05 25.34
N PRO A 337 -8.74 -1.94 24.44
CA PRO A 337 -8.08 -3.22 24.21
C PRO A 337 -6.76 -3.04 23.48
N GLN A 338 -5.80 -3.92 23.72
CA GLN A 338 -4.58 -3.98 22.93
C GLN A 338 -4.85 -4.55 21.53
N SER A 339 -5.87 -5.40 21.39
CA SER A 339 -6.28 -5.97 20.13
C SER A 339 -7.80 -6.12 20.05
N ILE A 340 -8.33 -6.09 18.82
CA ILE A 340 -9.75 -6.24 18.50
C ILE A 340 -9.86 -7.36 17.48
N ARG A 341 -10.63 -8.38 17.78
CA ARG A 341 -10.88 -9.52 16.89
C ARG A 341 -11.74 -9.11 15.70
N VAL A 342 -11.59 -9.81 14.59
CA VAL A 342 -12.43 -9.61 13.40
C VAL A 342 -13.46 -10.73 13.29
N ARG A 343 -14.72 -10.33 13.12
CA ARG A 343 -15.82 -11.22 12.79
C ARG A 343 -16.28 -10.94 11.36
N LEU A 344 -16.18 -11.97 10.52
CA LEU A 344 -16.66 -11.90 9.13
C LEU A 344 -18.09 -12.44 9.08
N VAL A 345 -18.97 -11.68 8.45
CA VAL A 345 -20.39 -11.97 8.35
C VAL A 345 -20.78 -12.00 6.89
N ASP A 346 -21.59 -12.97 6.47
CA ASP A 346 -22.18 -13.00 5.15
C ASP A 346 -23.31 -11.96 5.03
N ARG A 347 -23.87 -11.81 3.84
CA ARG A 347 -24.96 -10.88 3.56
C ARG A 347 -26.25 -11.13 4.35
N ASN A 348 -26.43 -12.36 4.78
CA ASN A 348 -27.62 -12.78 5.54
C ASN A 348 -27.42 -12.59 7.06
N GLY A 349 -26.30 -11.97 7.46
CA GLY A 349 -25.95 -11.78 8.84
C GLY A 349 -25.43 -13.05 9.52
N SER A 350 -25.18 -14.12 8.76
CA SER A 350 -24.61 -15.35 9.31
C SER A 350 -23.08 -15.22 9.40
N THR A 351 -22.53 -15.49 10.57
CA THR A 351 -21.08 -15.51 10.75
C THR A 351 -20.45 -16.58 9.85
N THR A 352 -19.54 -16.17 8.97
CA THR A 352 -18.82 -17.06 8.06
C THR A 352 -17.47 -17.51 8.60
N GLY A 353 -16.98 -16.83 9.62
CA GLY A 353 -15.77 -17.21 10.35
C GLY A 353 -15.55 -16.34 11.57
N VAL A 354 -15.23 -16.98 12.69
CA VAL A 354 -14.62 -16.37 13.86
C VAL A 354 -13.37 -17.18 14.12
N GLY A 355 -12.20 -16.63 13.85
CA GLY A 355 -10.98 -17.41 13.99
C GLY A 355 -9.75 -16.52 14.10
N ILE A 356 -8.66 -17.15 14.50
CA ILE A 356 -7.32 -16.60 14.46
C ILE A 356 -6.68 -17.17 13.19
N MET A 357 -6.16 -16.30 12.33
CA MET A 357 -5.46 -16.75 11.13
C MET A 357 -4.13 -17.35 11.52
N ASP A 358 -3.85 -18.59 11.10
CA ASP A 358 -2.52 -19.21 11.23
C ASP A 358 -1.56 -18.47 10.28
N PRO A 359 -0.55 -17.81 10.81
CA PRO A 359 0.35 -16.97 10.02
C PRO A 359 1.27 -17.76 9.10
N LEU A 360 1.53 -19.02 9.38
CA LEU A 360 2.43 -19.86 8.59
C LEU A 360 1.73 -20.50 7.39
N THR A 361 0.44 -20.78 7.53
CA THR A 361 -0.32 -21.49 6.49
C THR A 361 -1.34 -20.59 5.79
N GLY A 362 -1.56 -19.36 6.27
CA GLY A 362 -2.63 -18.48 5.79
C GLY A 362 -4.04 -18.99 6.11
N ASN A 363 -4.14 -20.12 6.76
CA ASN A 363 -5.41 -20.73 7.14
C ASN A 363 -5.96 -20.03 8.38
N VAL A 364 -7.24 -19.74 8.39
CA VAL A 364 -7.91 -19.33 9.61
C VAL A 364 -7.98 -20.54 10.51
N VAL A 365 -7.18 -20.56 11.59
CA VAL A 365 -7.31 -21.55 12.64
C VAL A 365 -8.55 -21.16 13.44
N PHE A 366 -9.59 -21.89 13.16
CA PHE A 366 -10.77 -21.85 13.99
C PHE A 366 -10.43 -22.62 15.26
N ASP A 367 -10.66 -22.00 16.40
CA ASP A 367 -10.56 -22.74 17.66
C ASP A 367 -11.57 -23.89 17.63
N SER A 368 -11.07 -25.08 17.29
CA SER A 368 -11.91 -26.26 17.01
C SER A 368 -12.77 -26.67 18.18
N ASP A 369 -12.46 -26.19 19.36
CA ASP A 369 -13.15 -26.57 20.63
C ASP A 369 -14.09 -25.48 21.12
N VAL A 370 -14.08 -24.29 20.49
CA VAL A 370 -14.99 -23.20 20.84
C VAL A 370 -16.28 -23.26 20.05
N TRP A 371 -17.38 -23.09 20.74
CA TRP A 371 -18.72 -22.99 20.18
C TRP A 371 -19.18 -21.53 20.12
N TYR A 372 -19.85 -21.19 19.02
CA TYR A 372 -20.45 -19.88 18.81
C TYR A 372 -21.93 -20.04 18.38
N SER A 373 -22.77 -19.12 18.76
CA SER A 373 -24.10 -18.94 18.18
C SER A 373 -24.02 -18.40 16.75
N LEU A 374 -25.12 -18.44 16.01
CA LEU A 374 -25.14 -17.92 14.62
C LEU A 374 -24.90 -16.42 14.51
N ASP A 375 -25.13 -15.67 15.57
CA ASP A 375 -24.80 -14.25 15.69
C ASP A 375 -23.31 -14.01 16.01
N GLY A 376 -22.52 -15.07 16.17
CA GLY A 376 -21.08 -15.02 16.44
C GLY A 376 -20.72 -14.85 17.91
N SER A 377 -21.66 -14.90 18.83
CA SER A 377 -21.41 -14.87 20.27
C SER A 377 -20.76 -16.17 20.74
N ARG A 378 -19.66 -16.07 21.49
CA ARG A 378 -18.96 -17.24 22.05
C ARG A 378 -19.80 -17.90 23.15
N LEU A 379 -19.95 -19.20 23.07
CA LEU A 379 -20.61 -20.00 24.09
C LEU A 379 -19.58 -20.50 25.11
N LYS A 380 -19.90 -20.37 26.41
CA LYS A 380 -19.01 -20.82 27.50
C LYS A 380 -18.89 -22.33 27.59
N VAL A 381 -19.90 -23.05 27.09
CA VAL A 381 -19.97 -24.50 27.04
C VAL A 381 -20.59 -24.98 25.74
N ALA A 382 -20.43 -26.27 25.42
CA ALA A 382 -21.08 -26.86 24.27
C ALA A 382 -22.61 -26.69 24.37
N PRO A 383 -23.28 -26.24 23.29
CA PRO A 383 -24.73 -26.03 23.33
C PRO A 383 -25.49 -27.37 23.50
N THR A 384 -26.46 -27.37 24.39
CA THR A 384 -27.37 -28.50 24.64
C THR A 384 -28.77 -28.25 24.07
N THR A 385 -29.07 -27.02 23.67
CA THR A 385 -30.35 -26.64 23.09
C THR A 385 -30.34 -26.98 21.59
N PRO A 386 -31.42 -27.61 21.08
CA PRO A 386 -31.54 -27.84 19.63
C PRO A 386 -31.40 -26.55 18.82
N GLY A 387 -30.54 -26.57 17.78
CA GLY A 387 -30.29 -25.39 17.00
C GLY A 387 -29.09 -25.57 16.07
N ILE A 388 -28.75 -24.49 15.32
CA ILE A 388 -27.55 -24.44 14.49
C ILE A 388 -26.53 -23.56 15.20
N TYR A 389 -25.34 -24.07 15.34
CA TYR A 389 -24.22 -23.42 15.99
C TYR A 389 -22.97 -23.49 15.11
N ILE A 390 -21.95 -22.71 15.45
CA ILE A 390 -20.66 -22.76 14.79
C ILE A 390 -19.67 -23.42 15.76
N LYS A 391 -18.98 -24.47 15.31
CA LYS A 391 -17.83 -25.06 16.02
C LYS A 391 -16.64 -25.06 15.07
N GLY A 392 -15.62 -24.31 15.45
CA GLY A 392 -14.51 -24.07 14.52
C GLY A 392 -14.98 -23.36 13.24
N ASN A 393 -14.78 -23.98 12.08
CA ASN A 393 -15.20 -23.47 10.76
C ASN A 393 -16.49 -24.11 10.22
N ARG A 394 -17.26 -24.82 11.04
CA ARG A 394 -18.41 -25.61 10.57
C ARG A 394 -19.67 -25.22 11.31
N LYS A 395 -20.78 -25.15 10.56
CA LYS A 395 -22.13 -25.12 11.14
C LYS A 395 -22.47 -26.53 11.62
N VAL A 396 -22.80 -26.63 12.89
CA VAL A 396 -23.16 -27.90 13.57
C VAL A 396 -24.61 -27.78 14.03
N ARG A 397 -25.43 -28.77 13.66
CA ARG A 397 -26.80 -28.87 14.13
C ARG A 397 -26.81 -29.72 15.39
N ILE A 398 -27.29 -29.16 16.49
CA ILE A 398 -27.64 -29.90 17.71
C ILE A 398 -29.13 -30.28 17.61
N GLN A 399 -29.43 -31.55 17.80
CA GLN A 399 -30.79 -32.11 17.79
C GLN A 399 -31.39 -32.18 19.15
#